data_279a0fb699ce1fe7803436afee8c1aa6
#
_entry.id   279a0fb699ce1fe7803436afee8c1aa6
#
_cell.length_a   1.000
_cell.length_b   1.000
_cell.length_c   1.000
_cell.angle_alpha   90.00
_cell.angle_beta   90.00
_cell.angle_gamma   90.00
#
_symmetry.space_group_name_H-M   'P 1'
#
loop_
_entity.id
_entity.type
_entity.pdbx_description
1 polymer ?
#
loop_
_entity_poly.entity_id
_entity_poly.type
_entity_poly.pdbx_seq_one_letter_code
_entity_poly.pdbx_strand_id
1 'polypeptide(L)'
;IKRTLLRNERLMVAVHASHPLNRMKETGVHLADIVDERILLYPSTAKPNFSSHVLSIFSEHGLEPTKLNDVREVQLALGLVAAGEGICIVPESTTSIQLYNLSYVPLLDPDAISPIFIAARNMEESTYLYSMLETIRQIYAYEGFPNNALM
;
A
#
# COMPACT_ATOMS: atom_id res chain seq x y z
N ILE A 1 -6.85 -6.04 22.79
CA ILE A 1 -5.76 -5.94 21.82
C ILE A 1 -5.34 -4.47 21.71
N LYS A 2 -4.09 -4.18 22.00
CA LYS A 2 -3.47 -2.88 21.74
C LYS A 2 -2.75 -2.92 20.38
N ARG A 3 -2.86 -1.82 19.62
CA ARG A 3 -2.13 -1.61 18.39
C ARG A 3 -1.17 -0.45 18.55
N THR A 4 0.06 -0.64 18.14
CA THR A 4 1.08 0.41 18.08
C THR A 4 1.47 0.64 16.62
N LEU A 5 1.36 1.87 16.16
CA LEU A 5 1.78 2.25 14.81
C LEU A 5 3.30 2.11 14.72
N LEU A 6 3.80 1.36 13.76
CA LEU A 6 5.23 1.22 13.49
C LEU A 6 5.69 2.26 12.47
N ARG A 7 5.01 2.36 11.35
CA ARG A 7 5.28 3.35 10.30
C ARG A 7 4.10 3.50 9.34
N ASN A 8 4.12 4.57 8.58
CA ASN A 8 3.25 4.74 7.42
C ASN A 8 4.04 4.44 6.15
N GLU A 9 3.55 3.55 5.31
CA GLU A 9 4.06 3.34 3.97
C GLU A 9 3.33 4.23 2.98
N ARG A 10 4.06 4.77 2.01
CA ARG A 10 3.48 5.40 0.83
C ARG A 10 2.73 4.36 0.00
N LEU A 11 1.62 4.77 -0.60
CA LEU A 11 0.96 3.97 -1.63
C LEU A 11 1.55 4.27 -3.00
N MET A 12 1.63 3.23 -3.82
CA MET A 12 2.12 3.24 -5.19
C MET A 12 1.04 2.71 -6.12
N VAL A 13 1.14 3.02 -7.39
CA VAL A 13 0.27 2.47 -8.43
C VAL A 13 1.09 1.51 -9.28
N ALA A 14 0.71 0.24 -9.28
CA ALA A 14 1.26 -0.75 -10.19
C ALA A 14 0.57 -0.61 -11.55
N VAL A 15 1.35 -0.47 -12.61
CA VAL A 15 0.87 -0.27 -13.98
C VAL A 15 1.64 -1.17 -14.94
N HIS A 16 1.02 -1.48 -16.09
CA HIS A 16 1.76 -2.09 -17.20
C HIS A 16 2.87 -1.12 -17.68
N ALA A 17 4.03 -1.64 -18.02
CA ALA A 17 5.18 -0.82 -18.45
C ALA A 17 4.86 0.08 -19.66
N SER A 18 3.89 -0.31 -20.50
CA SER A 18 3.42 0.49 -21.64
C SER A 18 2.26 1.42 -21.31
N HIS A 19 1.77 1.42 -20.06
CA HIS A 19 0.68 2.30 -19.65
C HIS A 19 1.11 3.76 -19.70
N PRO A 20 0.24 4.69 -20.14
CA PRO A 20 0.58 6.13 -20.19
C PRO A 20 1.06 6.70 -18.83
N LEU A 21 0.53 6.21 -17.72
CA LEU A 21 0.93 6.64 -16.37
C LEU A 21 2.40 6.30 -16.05
N ASN A 22 3.00 5.34 -16.74
CA ASN A 22 4.40 4.99 -16.52
C ASN A 22 5.36 6.13 -16.87
N ARG A 23 4.93 7.11 -17.68
CA ARG A 23 5.69 8.35 -17.95
C ARG A 23 5.90 9.17 -16.68
N MET A 24 5.04 9.00 -15.68
CA MET A 24 5.09 9.72 -14.40
C MET A 24 5.84 8.93 -13.32
N LYS A 25 6.61 7.91 -13.70
CA LYS A 25 7.32 7.03 -12.75
C LYS A 25 8.24 7.81 -11.79
N GLU A 26 8.89 8.85 -12.29
CA GLU A 26 9.81 9.67 -11.49
C GLU A 26 9.10 10.83 -10.76
N THR A 27 8.00 11.34 -11.31
CA THR A 27 7.29 12.51 -10.77
C THR A 27 6.08 12.16 -9.92
N GLY A 28 5.45 11.01 -10.16
CA GLY A 28 4.25 10.58 -9.46
C GLY A 28 2.95 11.08 -10.07
N VAL A 29 1.84 10.53 -9.57
CA VAL A 29 0.47 10.88 -9.98
C VAL A 29 -0.41 11.13 -8.77
N HIS A 30 -1.54 11.81 -8.97
CA HIS A 30 -2.58 11.99 -7.96
C HIS A 30 -3.69 10.95 -8.12
N LEU A 31 -4.48 10.75 -7.06
CA LEU A 31 -5.68 9.89 -7.10
C LEU A 31 -6.65 10.33 -8.18
N ALA A 32 -6.78 11.63 -8.41
CA ALA A 32 -7.63 12.18 -9.47
C ALA A 32 -7.21 11.73 -10.87
N ASP A 33 -5.92 11.46 -11.08
CA ASP A 33 -5.40 11.02 -12.39
C ASP A 33 -5.72 9.56 -12.70
N ILE A 34 -6.09 8.77 -11.69
CA ILE A 34 -6.29 7.32 -11.83
C ILE A 34 -7.73 6.87 -11.55
N VAL A 35 -8.61 7.78 -11.14
CA VAL A 35 -10.00 7.45 -10.72
C VAL A 35 -10.82 6.78 -11.83
N ASP A 36 -10.54 7.08 -13.09
CA ASP A 36 -11.25 6.53 -14.24
C ASP A 36 -10.62 5.25 -14.81
N GLU A 37 -9.49 4.83 -14.25
CA GLU A 37 -8.84 3.58 -14.63
C GLU A 37 -9.58 2.36 -14.10
N ARG A 38 -9.36 1.20 -14.73
CA ARG A 38 -9.80 -0.07 -14.15
C ARG A 38 -8.87 -0.42 -13.01
N ILE A 39 -9.41 -0.47 -11.79
CA ILE A 39 -8.66 -0.71 -10.56
C ILE A 39 -8.92 -2.12 -10.07
N LEU A 40 -7.85 -2.89 -9.90
CA LEU A 40 -7.88 -4.20 -9.28
C LEU A 40 -7.74 -4.02 -7.78
N LEU A 41 -8.74 -4.50 -7.02
CA LEU A 41 -8.77 -4.39 -5.55
C LEU A 41 -8.46 -5.73 -4.91
N TYR A 42 -7.60 -5.75 -3.93
CA TYR A 42 -7.26 -6.91 -3.12
C TYR A 42 -7.18 -6.56 -1.63
N PRO A 43 -7.36 -7.51 -0.73
CA PRO A 43 -7.87 -8.86 -0.94
C PRO A 43 -9.39 -8.85 -1.11
N SER A 44 -9.93 -9.85 -1.78
CA SER A 44 -11.37 -10.05 -1.91
C SER A 44 -11.95 -10.82 -0.72
N THR A 45 -11.49 -10.52 0.48
CA THR A 45 -11.87 -11.16 1.74
C THR A 45 -12.88 -10.31 2.51
N ALA A 46 -13.24 -10.75 3.72
CA ALA A 46 -14.15 -10.01 4.58
C ALA A 46 -13.61 -8.60 4.92
N LYS A 47 -14.47 -7.61 4.84
CA LYS A 47 -14.16 -6.22 5.16
C LYS A 47 -14.32 -5.95 6.67
N PRO A 48 -13.58 -4.98 7.24
CA PRO A 48 -12.65 -4.07 6.58
C PRO A 48 -11.31 -4.74 6.24
N ASN A 49 -10.72 -4.33 5.12
CA ASN A 49 -9.45 -4.85 4.63
C ASN A 49 -8.69 -3.77 3.85
N PHE A 50 -7.58 -4.12 3.20
CA PHE A 50 -6.79 -3.17 2.42
C PHE A 50 -7.59 -2.54 1.27
N SER A 51 -8.44 -3.31 0.59
CA SER A 51 -9.28 -2.75 -0.48
C SER A 51 -10.26 -1.70 0.04
N SER A 52 -10.83 -1.91 1.21
CA SER A 52 -11.69 -0.92 1.89
C SER A 52 -10.92 0.36 2.23
N HIS A 53 -9.67 0.21 2.68
CA HIS A 53 -8.79 1.34 2.99
C HIS A 53 -8.50 2.18 1.73
N VAL A 54 -8.17 1.53 0.62
CA VAL A 54 -7.94 2.21 -0.67
C VAL A 54 -9.18 2.98 -1.11
N LEU A 55 -10.35 2.36 -1.07
CA LEU A 55 -11.61 3.02 -1.45
C LEU A 55 -11.95 4.18 -0.52
N SER A 56 -11.64 4.08 0.77
CA SER A 56 -11.86 5.18 1.72
C SER A 56 -11.01 6.40 1.40
N ILE A 57 -9.78 6.21 0.94
CA ILE A 57 -8.90 7.31 0.52
C ILE A 57 -9.50 8.04 -0.68
N PHE A 58 -10.00 7.34 -1.70
CA PHE A 58 -10.71 7.96 -2.80
C PHE A 58 -11.92 8.76 -2.33
N SER A 59 -12.73 8.16 -1.46
CA SER A 59 -13.94 8.78 -0.92
C SER A 59 -13.64 10.09 -0.16
N GLU A 60 -12.57 10.11 0.64
CA GLU A 60 -12.11 11.30 1.37
C GLU A 60 -11.72 12.45 0.43
N HIS A 61 -11.33 12.16 -0.80
CA HIS A 61 -11.04 13.13 -1.85
C HIS A 61 -12.26 13.47 -2.72
N GLY A 62 -13.44 12.96 -2.39
CA GLY A 62 -14.63 13.15 -3.20
C GLY A 62 -14.56 12.44 -4.56
N LEU A 63 -13.71 11.42 -4.68
CA LEU A 63 -13.52 10.63 -5.89
C LEU A 63 -14.23 9.28 -5.76
N GLU A 64 -14.86 8.83 -6.83
CA GLU A 64 -15.60 7.57 -6.86
C GLU A 64 -15.16 6.73 -8.06
N PRO A 65 -14.22 5.80 -7.86
CA PRO A 65 -13.85 4.86 -8.92
C PRO A 65 -15.04 3.96 -9.25
N THR A 66 -15.30 3.76 -10.53
CA THR A 66 -16.45 2.98 -11.01
C THR A 66 -16.07 1.67 -11.69
N LYS A 67 -14.83 1.55 -12.16
CA LYS A 67 -14.33 0.35 -12.86
C LYS A 67 -13.48 -0.47 -11.90
N LEU A 68 -14.15 -1.27 -11.06
CA LEU A 68 -13.52 -2.03 -9.98
C LEU A 68 -13.62 -3.53 -10.25
N ASN A 69 -12.54 -4.26 -9.98
CA ASN A 69 -12.50 -5.72 -10.02
C ASN A 69 -11.83 -6.24 -8.74
N ASP A 70 -12.51 -7.12 -8.02
CA ASP A 70 -11.97 -7.76 -6.83
C ASP A 70 -11.04 -8.92 -7.21
N VAL A 71 -9.87 -8.99 -6.57
CA VAL A 71 -8.86 -10.01 -6.77
C VAL A 71 -8.48 -10.60 -5.42
N ARG A 72 -8.22 -11.90 -5.37
CA ARG A 72 -7.97 -12.62 -4.12
C ARG A 72 -6.77 -12.10 -3.34
N GLU A 73 -5.67 -11.85 -4.04
CA GLU A 73 -4.40 -11.53 -3.40
C GLU A 73 -3.52 -10.67 -4.33
N VAL A 74 -2.52 -10.04 -3.74
CA VAL A 74 -1.66 -9.07 -4.44
C VAL A 74 -0.89 -9.69 -5.60
N GLN A 75 -0.36 -10.90 -5.47
CA GLN A 75 0.40 -11.55 -6.52
C GLN A 75 -0.43 -11.76 -7.78
N LEU A 76 -1.69 -12.19 -7.61
CA LEU A 76 -2.61 -12.33 -8.73
C LEU A 76 -2.96 -10.96 -9.34
N ALA A 77 -3.19 -9.95 -8.51
CA ALA A 77 -3.44 -8.59 -8.99
C ALA A 77 -2.27 -8.07 -9.83
N LEU A 78 -1.05 -8.22 -9.36
CA LEU A 78 0.15 -7.78 -10.09
C LEU A 78 0.35 -8.55 -11.40
N GLY A 79 0.04 -9.85 -11.43
CA GLY A 79 0.05 -10.64 -12.66
C GLY A 79 -0.95 -10.12 -13.69
N LEU A 80 -2.15 -9.74 -13.26
CA LEU A 80 -3.17 -9.14 -14.12
C LEU A 80 -2.77 -7.75 -14.61
N VAL A 81 -2.12 -6.93 -13.78
CA VAL A 81 -1.54 -5.65 -14.21
C VAL A 81 -0.49 -5.86 -15.29
N ALA A 82 0.42 -6.81 -15.09
CA ALA A 82 1.45 -7.16 -16.08
C ALA A 82 0.85 -7.69 -17.39
N ALA A 83 -0.37 -8.25 -17.34
CA ALA A 83 -1.12 -8.68 -18.51
C ALA A 83 -1.94 -7.54 -19.17
N GLY A 84 -1.94 -6.34 -18.60
CA GLY A 84 -2.65 -5.19 -19.13
C GLY A 84 -4.12 -5.10 -18.77
N GLU A 85 -4.57 -5.82 -17.73
CA GLU A 85 -5.99 -5.90 -17.34
C GLU A 85 -6.46 -4.71 -16.46
N GLY A 86 -5.54 -3.89 -15.97
CA GLY A 86 -5.87 -2.75 -15.14
C GLY A 86 -4.66 -2.24 -14.37
N ILE A 87 -4.92 -1.37 -13.41
CA ILE A 87 -3.93 -0.87 -12.44
C ILE A 87 -4.23 -1.42 -11.06
N CYS A 88 -3.26 -1.36 -10.15
CA CYS A 88 -3.45 -1.78 -8.76
C CYS A 88 -2.72 -0.83 -7.81
N ILE A 89 -3.40 -0.40 -6.75
CA ILE A 89 -2.77 0.39 -5.70
C ILE A 89 -2.17 -0.56 -4.66
N VAL A 90 -0.90 -0.36 -4.36
CA VAL A 90 -0.13 -1.25 -3.47
C VAL A 90 0.71 -0.42 -2.49
N PRO A 91 1.05 -0.96 -1.32
CA PRO A 91 2.06 -0.35 -0.46
C PRO A 91 3.44 -0.34 -1.12
N GLU A 92 4.28 0.61 -0.76
CA GLU A 92 5.63 0.76 -1.32
C GLU A 92 6.49 -0.50 -1.17
N SER A 93 6.36 -1.22 -0.06
CA SER A 93 7.09 -2.49 0.17
C SER A 93 6.77 -3.56 -0.89
N THR A 94 5.61 -3.50 -1.52
CA THR A 94 5.22 -4.42 -2.60
C THR A 94 6.05 -4.22 -3.87
N THR A 95 6.73 -3.07 -4.02
CA THR A 95 7.59 -2.79 -5.19
C THR A 95 8.80 -3.71 -5.30
N SER A 96 9.10 -4.48 -4.25
CA SER A 96 10.11 -5.56 -4.31
C SER A 96 9.70 -6.71 -5.23
N ILE A 97 8.40 -6.85 -5.53
CA ILE A 97 7.89 -7.85 -6.48
C ILE A 97 8.10 -7.30 -7.89
N GLN A 98 8.99 -7.95 -8.62
CA GLN A 98 9.36 -7.58 -9.98
C GLN A 98 8.80 -8.61 -10.97
N LEU A 99 8.01 -8.15 -11.94
CA LEU A 99 7.50 -8.97 -13.03
C LEU A 99 7.81 -8.28 -14.37
N TYR A 100 7.93 -9.08 -15.42
CA TYR A 100 8.04 -8.54 -16.76
C TYR A 100 6.81 -7.70 -17.11
N ASN A 101 7.00 -6.54 -17.70
CA ASN A 101 5.95 -5.56 -18.03
C ASN A 101 5.23 -4.92 -16.83
N LEU A 102 5.78 -5.04 -15.62
CA LEU A 102 5.24 -4.38 -14.44
C LEU A 102 6.10 -3.19 -14.05
N SER A 103 5.45 -2.07 -13.75
CA SER A 103 6.10 -0.85 -13.28
C SER A 103 5.28 -0.24 -12.13
N TYR A 104 5.92 0.61 -11.31
CA TYR A 104 5.28 1.26 -10.17
C TYR A 104 5.45 2.77 -10.25
N VAL A 105 4.37 3.50 -9.99
CA VAL A 105 4.32 4.96 -10.02
C VAL A 105 3.89 5.47 -8.65
N PRO A 106 4.61 6.41 -8.01
CA PRO A 106 4.21 6.90 -6.69
C PRO A 106 2.93 7.72 -6.73
N LEU A 107 2.08 7.57 -5.69
CA LEU A 107 0.96 8.47 -5.43
C LEU A 107 1.44 9.69 -4.64
N LEU A 108 1.06 10.88 -5.09
CA LEU A 108 1.51 12.16 -4.54
C LEU A 108 0.61 12.68 -3.41
N ASP A 109 -0.62 12.18 -3.30
CA ASP A 109 -1.55 12.61 -2.25
C ASP A 109 -0.98 12.25 -0.88
N PRO A 110 -0.82 13.22 0.06
CA PRO A 110 -0.14 12.97 1.34
C PRO A 110 -0.82 11.94 2.23
N ASP A 111 -2.13 11.76 2.10
CA ASP A 111 -2.93 10.79 2.84
C ASP A 111 -3.04 9.42 2.13
N ALA A 112 -2.44 9.29 0.93
CA ALA A 112 -2.30 8.01 0.24
C ALA A 112 -1.19 7.17 0.90
N ILE A 113 -1.47 6.68 2.09
CA ILE A 113 -0.56 5.91 2.94
C ILE A 113 -1.22 4.63 3.42
N SER A 114 -0.41 3.65 3.76
CA SER A 114 -0.80 2.41 4.42
C SER A 114 -0.10 2.31 5.78
N PRO A 115 -0.84 2.43 6.90
CA PRO A 115 -0.22 2.32 8.21
C PRO A 115 0.11 0.85 8.54
N ILE A 116 1.29 0.63 9.09
CA ILE A 116 1.73 -0.67 9.60
C ILE A 116 1.69 -0.64 11.11
N PHE A 117 0.95 -1.57 11.71
CA PHE A 117 0.80 -1.70 13.16
C PHE A 117 1.39 -3.02 13.65
N ILE A 118 1.90 -3.01 14.86
CA ILE A 118 2.03 -4.19 15.67
C ILE A 118 0.82 -4.31 16.59
N ALA A 119 0.24 -5.50 16.68
CA ALA A 119 -0.91 -5.77 17.54
C ALA A 119 -0.55 -6.86 18.56
N ALA A 120 -0.82 -6.60 19.83
CA ALA A 120 -0.59 -7.55 20.92
C ALA A 120 -1.78 -7.57 21.89
N ARG A 121 -1.98 -8.73 22.54
CA ARG A 121 -3.08 -8.88 23.50
C ARG A 121 -2.82 -8.12 24.80
N ASN A 122 -1.58 -8.12 25.25
CA ASN A 122 -1.16 -7.37 26.45
C ASN A 122 0.24 -6.79 26.21
N MET A 123 0.33 -5.48 26.06
CA MET A 123 1.57 -4.78 25.73
C MET A 123 2.47 -4.53 26.96
N GLU A 124 1.89 -4.61 28.18
CA GLU A 124 2.57 -4.10 29.40
C GLU A 124 3.42 -5.16 30.12
N GLU A 125 3.24 -6.46 29.80
CA GLU A 125 3.83 -7.55 30.59
C GLU A 125 4.79 -8.47 29.81
N SER A 126 5.06 -8.20 28.54
CA SER A 126 5.87 -9.09 27.71
C SER A 126 7.27 -8.56 27.44
N THR A 127 8.27 -9.16 28.07
CA THR A 127 9.71 -8.91 27.76
C THR A 127 10.02 -9.16 26.29
N TYR A 128 9.38 -10.16 25.69
CA TYR A 128 9.57 -10.48 24.27
C TYR A 128 9.07 -9.38 23.35
N LEU A 129 7.95 -8.74 23.72
CA LEU A 129 7.42 -7.63 22.94
C LEU A 129 8.37 -6.43 22.98
N TYR A 130 8.93 -6.10 24.13
CA TYR A 130 9.94 -5.04 24.25
C TYR A 130 11.16 -5.34 23.38
N SER A 131 11.67 -6.56 23.43
CA SER A 131 12.82 -6.97 22.61
C SER A 131 12.51 -6.88 21.13
N MET A 132 11.31 -7.29 20.71
CA MET A 132 10.86 -7.21 19.33
C MET A 132 10.75 -5.74 18.88
N LEU A 133 10.13 -4.88 19.67
CA LEU A 133 10.00 -3.45 19.35
C LEU A 133 11.36 -2.75 19.25
N GLU A 134 12.28 -3.09 20.14
CA GLU A 134 13.65 -2.55 20.11
C GLU A 134 14.38 -3.02 18.84
N THR A 135 14.23 -4.28 18.46
CA THR A 135 14.81 -4.82 17.22
C THR A 135 14.23 -4.11 15.99
N ILE A 136 12.91 -3.92 15.94
CA ILE A 136 12.25 -3.19 14.85
C ILE A 136 12.79 -1.75 14.77
N ARG A 137 12.94 -1.09 15.92
CA ARG A 137 13.48 0.27 15.98
C ARG A 137 14.89 0.37 15.41
N GLN A 138 15.75 -0.60 15.76
CA GLN A 138 17.12 -0.67 15.24
C GLN A 138 17.14 -0.91 13.73
N ILE A 139 16.30 -1.82 13.22
CA ILE A 139 16.17 -2.10 11.79
C ILE A 139 15.68 -0.85 11.05
N TYR A 140 14.65 -0.19 11.55
CA TYR A 140 14.11 1.02 10.93
C TYR A 140 15.14 2.15 10.89
N ALA A 141 15.92 2.32 11.96
CA ALA A 141 17.01 3.31 11.99
C ALA A 141 18.09 2.98 10.95
N TYR A 142 18.45 1.71 10.83
CA TYR A 142 19.43 1.24 9.84
C TYR A 142 18.94 1.44 8.40
N GLU A 143 17.69 1.11 8.13
CA GLU A 143 17.07 1.27 6.80
C GLU A 143 16.64 2.69 6.47
N GLY A 144 16.75 3.62 7.41
CA GLY A 144 16.37 5.02 7.22
C GLY A 144 14.85 5.27 7.21
N PHE A 145 14.06 4.36 7.74
CA PHE A 145 12.61 4.57 7.89
C PHE A 145 12.31 5.57 9.01
N PRO A 146 11.30 6.45 8.83
CA PRO A 146 10.90 7.37 9.89
C PRO A 146 10.36 6.59 11.10
N ASN A 147 10.92 6.87 12.27
CA ASN A 147 10.63 6.17 13.52
C ASN A 147 9.61 6.96 14.36
N ASN A 148 8.47 7.27 13.77
CA ASN A 148 7.47 8.15 14.39
C ASN A 148 6.63 7.51 15.51
N ALA A 149 6.74 6.21 15.71
CA ALA A 149 5.79 5.46 16.51
C ALA A 149 6.38 4.81 17.78
N LEU A 150 7.69 4.80 17.91
CA LEU A 150 8.38 4.12 19.01
C LEU A 150 9.09 5.10 19.98
N MET A 151 8.74 6.36 19.89
CA MET A 151 9.16 7.36 20.86
C MET A 151 8.17 7.43 22.01
#